data_07a0f976c286ae4b43767d6e62e8f192
#
_entry.id   07a0f976c286ae4b43767d6e62e8f192
#
_cell.length_a   1.000
_cell.length_b   1.000
_cell.length_c   1.000
_cell.angle_alpha   90.00
_cell.angle_beta   90.00
_cell.angle_gamma   90.00
#
_symmetry.space_group_name_H-M   'P 1'
#
loop_
_entity.id
_entity.type
_entity.pdbx_description
1 polymer ?
#
loop_
_entity_poly.entity_id
_entity_poly.type
_entity_poly.pdbx_seq_one_letter_code
_entity_poly.pdbx_strand_id
1 'polypeptide(L)'
;MFQLLRDGQPRTRAELAQLTGLARSTVASRVDTLIRLGLVAPYGGAASTGGRPPSLFALNPGARVVIGADLGATHARVILSDLSGTELDSAQADLPITDGPERVLGWLTETIGALLARTGRSVAELAAIGIGLPGPVEHETGRPMNPPIMPGWDRIDVPALVQRSYSVPVLVDNDVNIMALGEQRFHWPDITEFMFIKVATGIGAGIISSGSIQRGAQGTAGDLGHVRVPRGGEVWCRCGNTGCLEALAGWPALAAALNAETGLTLSSSADVIRLVRSGDSTAIQVIRQAGRDIGDVLATCVNLTNPSVIVIGGSLAQAGEHLLAGIREVVYRRSLPLATEHLRVVPSLAGQRAGVLGAAVMAIAHVLSPEAIEAASAALT
;
A
#
# COMPACT_ATOMS: atom_id res chain seq x y z
N MET A 1 13.76 -15.44 14.97
CA MET A 1 13.46 -16.84 14.60
C MET A 1 12.19 -16.94 13.78
N PHE A 2 11.04 -16.49 14.27
CA PHE A 2 9.77 -16.60 13.52
C PHE A 2 9.80 -15.92 12.13
N GLN A 3 10.50 -14.80 12.01
CA GLN A 3 10.67 -14.10 10.72
C GLN A 3 11.26 -14.98 9.62
N LEU A 4 12.07 -15.99 9.98
CA LEU A 4 12.62 -16.97 9.03
C LEU A 4 11.56 -17.92 8.45
N LEU A 5 10.42 -18.13 9.14
CA LEU A 5 9.34 -18.99 8.67
C LEU A 5 8.30 -18.24 7.82
N ARG A 6 8.42 -16.90 7.74
CA ARG A 6 7.49 -16.06 6.95
C ARG A 6 7.72 -16.14 5.43
N ASP A 7 8.86 -16.68 5.01
CA ASP A 7 9.15 -16.94 3.60
C ASP A 7 8.43 -18.18 3.03
N GLY A 8 7.66 -18.87 3.89
CA GLY A 8 6.92 -20.08 3.52
C GLY A 8 7.78 -21.33 3.39
N GLN A 9 9.11 -21.24 3.62
CA GLN A 9 10.00 -22.38 3.53
C GLN A 9 9.94 -23.23 4.80
N PRO A 10 9.60 -24.53 4.71
CA PRO A 10 9.62 -25.44 5.84
C PRO A 10 11.04 -25.63 6.37
N ARG A 11 11.21 -25.58 7.69
CA ARG A 11 12.53 -25.74 8.35
C ARG A 11 12.43 -26.66 9.55
N THR A 12 13.51 -27.39 9.80
CA THR A 12 13.69 -28.17 11.02
C THR A 12 14.11 -27.26 12.19
N ARG A 13 13.93 -27.75 13.44
CA ARG A 13 14.46 -27.06 14.63
C ARG A 13 15.97 -26.89 14.60
N ALA A 14 16.70 -27.86 13.98
CA ALA A 14 18.15 -27.80 13.83
C ALA A 14 18.59 -26.68 12.88
N GLU A 15 17.95 -26.56 11.72
CA GLU A 15 18.20 -25.47 10.76
C GLU A 15 17.88 -24.10 11.37
N LEU A 16 16.76 -23.99 12.09
CA LEU A 16 16.41 -22.75 12.80
C LEU A 16 17.44 -22.39 13.86
N ALA A 17 18.00 -23.38 14.59
CA ALA A 17 19.08 -23.14 15.57
C ALA A 17 20.36 -22.66 14.86
N GLN A 18 20.73 -23.25 13.75
CA GLN A 18 21.89 -22.86 12.96
C GLN A 18 21.74 -21.44 12.39
N LEU A 19 20.59 -21.12 11.78
CA LEU A 19 20.33 -19.81 11.17
C LEU A 19 20.23 -18.66 12.18
N THR A 20 19.79 -18.96 13.40
CA THR A 20 19.59 -17.94 14.46
C THR A 20 20.73 -17.84 15.44
N GLY A 21 21.64 -18.83 15.50
CA GLY A 21 22.66 -18.95 16.55
C GLY A 21 22.11 -19.25 17.94
N LEU A 22 20.81 -19.56 18.08
CA LEU A 22 20.18 -19.84 19.36
C LEU A 22 20.42 -21.30 19.80
N ALA A 23 20.44 -21.54 21.13
CA ALA A 23 20.49 -22.90 21.69
C ALA A 23 19.29 -23.74 21.22
N ARG A 24 19.50 -25.03 20.97
CA ARG A 24 18.45 -25.96 20.49
C ARG A 24 17.22 -26.00 21.42
N SER A 25 17.42 -25.92 22.75
CA SER A 25 16.34 -25.87 23.72
C SER A 25 15.51 -24.60 23.60
N THR A 26 16.14 -23.45 23.36
CA THR A 26 15.46 -22.17 23.11
C THR A 26 14.62 -22.22 21.84
N VAL A 27 15.18 -22.76 20.76
CA VAL A 27 14.44 -22.93 19.50
C VAL A 27 13.25 -23.87 19.69
N ALA A 28 13.44 -25.00 20.39
CA ALA A 28 12.37 -25.93 20.67
C ALA A 28 11.21 -25.25 21.41
N SER A 29 11.52 -24.57 22.51
CA SER A 29 10.52 -23.85 23.32
C SER A 29 9.77 -22.80 22.50
N ARG A 30 10.47 -22.00 21.66
CA ARG A 30 9.86 -20.97 20.82
C ARG A 30 8.98 -21.58 19.72
N VAL A 31 9.40 -22.67 19.07
CA VAL A 31 8.59 -23.38 18.08
C VAL A 31 7.34 -23.95 18.74
N ASP A 32 7.45 -24.56 19.92
CA ASP A 32 6.30 -25.12 20.65
C ASP A 32 5.29 -24.00 21.05
N THR A 33 5.77 -22.83 21.41
CA THR A 33 4.90 -21.66 21.65
C THR A 33 4.16 -21.22 20.37
N LEU A 34 4.87 -21.12 19.23
CA LEU A 34 4.25 -20.77 17.96
C LEU A 34 3.21 -21.80 17.48
N ILE A 35 3.45 -23.09 17.78
CA ILE A 35 2.48 -24.17 17.52
C ILE A 35 1.25 -23.98 18.41
N ARG A 36 1.40 -23.69 19.69
CA ARG A 36 0.27 -23.42 20.60
C ARG A 36 -0.54 -22.20 20.17
N LEU A 37 0.09 -21.17 19.60
CA LEU A 37 -0.58 -20.01 18.99
C LEU A 37 -1.26 -20.35 17.65
N GLY A 38 -1.01 -21.54 17.10
CA GLY A 38 -1.50 -21.96 15.79
C GLY A 38 -0.76 -21.34 14.61
N LEU A 39 0.23 -20.46 14.83
CA LEU A 39 0.96 -19.72 13.79
C LEU A 39 1.96 -20.59 13.02
N VAL A 40 2.37 -21.70 13.59
CA VAL A 40 3.28 -22.69 12.97
C VAL A 40 2.65 -24.05 13.05
N ALA A 41 2.77 -24.82 11.97
CA ALA A 41 2.29 -26.19 11.91
C ALA A 41 3.41 -27.14 11.44
N PRO A 42 3.35 -28.44 11.81
CA PRO A 42 4.20 -29.46 11.18
C PRO A 42 3.93 -29.55 9.68
N TYR A 43 5.00 -29.61 8.88
CA TYR A 43 4.97 -29.65 7.42
C TYR A 43 5.67 -30.92 6.88
N GLY A 44 5.10 -32.08 7.12
CA GLY A 44 5.72 -33.36 6.71
C GLY A 44 7.02 -33.68 7.46
N GLY A 45 7.82 -34.62 6.91
CA GLY A 45 9.13 -35.01 7.41
C GLY A 45 10.23 -34.70 6.41
N ALA A 46 11.41 -34.29 6.88
CA ALA A 46 12.59 -34.12 6.03
C ALA A 46 13.14 -35.48 5.58
N ALA A 47 13.94 -35.49 4.50
CA ALA A 47 14.64 -36.71 4.03
C ALA A 47 15.49 -37.31 5.19
N SER A 48 15.31 -38.59 5.46
CA SER A 48 16.08 -39.30 6.52
C SER A 48 17.44 -39.72 6.00
N THR A 49 18.49 -39.43 6.74
CA THR A 49 19.84 -39.94 6.52
C THR A 49 20.14 -41.15 7.40
N GLY A 50 19.11 -41.78 8.02
CA GLY A 50 19.19 -42.90 8.95
C GLY A 50 18.56 -42.51 10.29
N GLY A 51 17.45 -43.14 10.65
CA GLY A 51 16.64 -42.84 11.85
C GLY A 51 15.29 -42.19 11.52
N ARG A 52 14.55 -41.76 12.58
CA ARG A 52 13.25 -41.05 12.40
C ARG A 52 13.50 -39.70 11.72
N PRO A 53 12.83 -39.41 10.57
CA PRO A 53 12.97 -38.13 9.88
C PRO A 53 12.70 -36.96 10.84
N PRO A 54 13.51 -35.88 10.80
CA PRO A 54 13.22 -34.67 11.59
C PRO A 54 11.95 -34.00 11.10
N SER A 55 11.13 -33.52 12.02
CA SER A 55 9.92 -32.77 11.69
C SER A 55 10.27 -31.42 11.07
N LEU A 56 9.64 -31.08 9.96
CA LEU A 56 9.65 -29.75 9.35
C LEU A 56 8.50 -28.92 9.95
N PHE A 57 8.71 -27.62 10.05
CA PHE A 57 7.76 -26.65 10.55
C PHE A 57 7.66 -25.49 9.55
N ALA A 58 6.45 -25.04 9.27
CA ALA A 58 6.19 -23.89 8.40
C ALA A 58 5.15 -22.95 9.05
N LEU A 59 5.09 -21.71 8.55
CA LEU A 59 3.98 -20.81 8.84
C LEU A 59 2.67 -21.54 8.50
N ASN A 60 1.66 -21.38 9.35
CA ASN A 60 0.29 -21.81 9.09
C ASN A 60 -0.53 -20.60 8.61
N PRO A 61 -0.64 -20.36 7.29
CA PRO A 61 -1.33 -19.17 6.78
C PRO A 61 -2.80 -19.12 7.17
N GLY A 62 -3.44 -20.27 7.22
CA GLY A 62 -4.86 -20.40 7.54
C GLY A 62 -5.22 -20.23 9.02
N ALA A 63 -4.26 -20.05 9.92
CA ALA A 63 -4.48 -19.95 11.37
C ALA A 63 -5.33 -18.74 11.76
N ARG A 64 -5.21 -17.65 11.05
CA ARG A 64 -5.93 -16.38 11.24
C ARG A 64 -6.21 -15.75 9.89
N VAL A 65 -7.13 -14.79 9.89
CA VAL A 65 -7.42 -13.96 8.73
C VAL A 65 -7.25 -12.49 9.08
N VAL A 66 -7.01 -11.68 8.08
CA VAL A 66 -6.93 -10.21 8.20
C VAL A 66 -7.83 -9.56 7.16
N ILE A 67 -8.22 -8.33 7.44
CA ILE A 67 -8.89 -7.46 6.48
C ILE A 67 -7.89 -6.43 5.95
N GLY A 68 -7.88 -6.26 4.63
CA GLY A 68 -7.32 -5.09 3.97
C GLY A 68 -8.44 -4.26 3.37
N ALA A 69 -8.49 -2.97 3.66
CA ALA A 69 -9.48 -2.03 3.13
C ALA A 69 -8.79 -0.82 2.48
N ASP A 70 -9.19 -0.49 1.26
CA ASP A 70 -8.79 0.72 0.53
C ASP A 70 -10.04 1.59 0.35
N LEU A 71 -10.15 2.64 1.16
CA LEU A 71 -11.26 3.59 1.16
C LEU A 71 -10.82 4.84 0.40
N GLY A 72 -10.91 4.77 -0.92
CA GLY A 72 -10.45 5.83 -1.83
C GLY A 72 -11.43 6.99 -1.97
N ALA A 73 -11.04 8.00 -2.76
CA ALA A 73 -11.85 9.21 -2.97
C ALA A 73 -13.25 8.91 -3.54
N THR A 74 -13.39 7.88 -4.38
CA THR A 74 -14.63 7.55 -5.12
C THR A 74 -15.03 6.08 -5.02
N HIS A 75 -14.29 5.28 -4.27
CA HIS A 75 -14.51 3.84 -4.19
C HIS A 75 -14.11 3.30 -2.82
N ALA A 76 -14.66 2.15 -2.47
CA ALA A 76 -14.21 1.35 -1.35
C ALA A 76 -13.95 -0.10 -1.83
N ARG A 77 -12.81 -0.68 -1.43
CA ARG A 77 -12.45 -2.07 -1.70
C ARG A 77 -12.00 -2.74 -0.42
N VAL A 78 -12.44 -3.98 -0.22
CA VAL A 78 -12.10 -4.77 0.96
C VAL A 78 -11.74 -6.17 0.52
N ILE A 79 -10.67 -6.72 1.09
CA ILE A 79 -10.32 -8.14 0.96
C ILE A 79 -10.25 -8.80 2.33
N LEU A 80 -10.66 -10.04 2.39
CA LEU A 80 -10.32 -10.98 3.45
C LEU A 80 -9.13 -11.81 2.97
N SER A 81 -8.07 -11.86 3.74
CA SER A 81 -6.83 -12.55 3.39
C SER A 81 -6.38 -13.45 4.52
N ASP A 82 -5.67 -14.54 4.18
CA ASP A 82 -4.90 -15.33 5.14
C ASP A 82 -3.57 -14.63 5.49
N LEU A 83 -2.80 -15.24 6.40
CA LEU A 83 -1.52 -14.68 6.86
C LEU A 83 -0.38 -14.75 5.82
N SER A 84 -0.57 -15.42 4.68
CA SER A 84 0.37 -15.38 3.55
C SER A 84 0.12 -14.22 2.60
N GLY A 85 -1.03 -13.56 2.71
CA GLY A 85 -1.52 -12.56 1.78
C GLY A 85 -2.38 -13.12 0.64
N THR A 86 -2.76 -14.40 0.72
CA THR A 86 -3.70 -15.01 -0.22
C THR A 86 -5.10 -14.47 0.04
N GLU A 87 -5.72 -13.87 -0.98
CA GLU A 87 -7.10 -13.41 -0.92
C GLU A 87 -8.07 -14.61 -0.84
N LEU A 88 -8.93 -14.60 0.16
CA LEU A 88 -9.98 -15.60 0.35
C LEU A 88 -11.32 -15.14 -0.24
N ASP A 89 -11.62 -13.85 -0.13
CA ASP A 89 -12.82 -13.21 -0.66
C ASP A 89 -12.65 -11.70 -0.71
N SER A 90 -13.47 -11.02 -1.51
CA SER A 90 -13.42 -9.56 -1.64
C SER A 90 -14.78 -8.94 -1.90
N ALA A 91 -14.84 -7.62 -1.67
CA ALA A 91 -15.99 -6.79 -2.01
C ALA A 91 -15.51 -5.40 -2.44
N GLN A 92 -16.31 -4.75 -3.29
CA GLN A 92 -16.10 -3.37 -3.71
C GLN A 92 -17.42 -2.62 -3.86
N ALA A 93 -17.36 -1.31 -3.70
CA ALA A 93 -18.48 -0.40 -3.93
C ALA A 93 -18.00 0.92 -4.50
N ASP A 94 -18.88 1.57 -5.28
CA ASP A 94 -18.74 2.97 -5.65
C ASP A 94 -19.24 3.80 -4.46
N LEU A 95 -18.34 4.05 -3.51
CA LEU A 95 -18.64 4.73 -2.25
C LEU A 95 -17.65 5.88 -2.06
N PRO A 96 -18.08 7.12 -2.31
CA PRO A 96 -17.21 8.28 -2.14
C PRO A 96 -16.85 8.51 -0.67
N ILE A 97 -15.60 8.82 -0.39
CA ILE A 97 -15.14 9.17 0.96
C ILE A 97 -15.87 10.40 1.53
N THR A 98 -16.39 11.27 0.63
CA THR A 98 -17.17 12.46 0.97
C THR A 98 -18.53 12.16 1.58
N ASP A 99 -18.99 10.90 1.52
CA ASP A 99 -20.23 10.46 2.17
C ASP A 99 -20.11 10.44 3.71
N GLY A 100 -18.91 10.70 4.22
CA GLY A 100 -18.61 10.84 5.64
C GLY A 100 -18.25 9.54 6.36
N PRO A 101 -17.62 9.67 7.54
CA PRO A 101 -17.05 8.53 8.26
C PRO A 101 -18.11 7.50 8.69
N GLU A 102 -19.28 7.93 9.14
CA GLU A 102 -20.32 7.01 9.61
C GLU A 102 -20.78 6.05 8.50
N ARG A 103 -21.10 6.59 7.32
CA ARG A 103 -21.57 5.78 6.19
C ARG A 103 -20.48 4.85 5.66
N VAL A 104 -19.27 5.39 5.48
CA VAL A 104 -18.15 4.64 4.90
C VAL A 104 -17.68 3.54 5.86
N LEU A 105 -17.50 3.84 7.13
CA LEU A 105 -17.09 2.84 8.13
C LEU A 105 -18.22 1.86 8.47
N GLY A 106 -19.49 2.28 8.41
CA GLY A 106 -20.65 1.41 8.52
C GLY A 106 -20.64 0.34 7.41
N TRP A 107 -20.49 0.77 6.16
CA TRP A 107 -20.36 -0.14 5.02
C TRP A 107 -19.15 -1.10 5.19
N LEU A 108 -18.02 -0.60 5.67
CA LEU A 108 -16.83 -1.43 5.92
C LEU A 108 -17.14 -2.54 6.94
N THR A 109 -17.73 -2.18 8.08
CA THR A 109 -18.01 -3.16 9.14
C THR A 109 -19.05 -4.21 8.72
N GLU A 110 -20.09 -3.82 7.99
CA GLU A 110 -21.07 -4.75 7.40
C GLU A 110 -20.41 -5.69 6.38
N THR A 111 -19.54 -5.13 5.52
CA THR A 111 -18.81 -5.89 4.51
C THR A 111 -17.87 -6.92 5.15
N ILE A 112 -17.14 -6.56 6.21
CA ILE A 112 -16.30 -7.51 6.96
C ILE A 112 -17.13 -8.70 7.45
N GLY A 113 -18.29 -8.45 8.07
CA GLY A 113 -19.19 -9.51 8.52
C GLY A 113 -19.64 -10.44 7.39
N ALA A 114 -19.99 -9.85 6.23
CA ALA A 114 -20.38 -10.61 5.05
C ALA A 114 -19.23 -11.48 4.48
N LEU A 115 -18.00 -10.94 4.41
CA LEU A 115 -16.82 -11.68 3.96
C LEU A 115 -16.50 -12.86 4.87
N LEU A 116 -16.53 -12.66 6.18
CA LEU A 116 -16.34 -13.74 7.17
C LEU A 116 -17.39 -14.83 7.00
N ALA A 117 -18.66 -14.45 6.90
CA ALA A 117 -19.77 -15.41 6.74
C ALA A 117 -19.64 -16.21 5.43
N ARG A 118 -19.35 -15.57 4.30
CA ARG A 118 -19.21 -16.25 3.00
C ARG A 118 -18.06 -17.25 2.96
N THR A 119 -16.96 -16.95 3.69
CA THR A 119 -15.79 -17.84 3.75
C THR A 119 -15.85 -18.87 4.87
N GLY A 120 -16.92 -18.88 5.67
CA GLY A 120 -17.06 -19.77 6.83
C GLY A 120 -16.11 -19.46 7.97
N ARG A 121 -15.54 -18.26 8.00
CA ARG A 121 -14.62 -17.79 9.06
C ARG A 121 -15.38 -17.13 10.20
N SER A 122 -14.95 -17.39 11.42
CA SER A 122 -15.51 -16.74 12.60
C SER A 122 -14.82 -15.41 12.90
N VAL A 123 -15.51 -14.52 13.62
CA VAL A 123 -14.90 -13.26 14.11
C VAL A 123 -13.68 -13.52 14.99
N ALA A 124 -13.63 -14.65 15.72
CA ALA A 124 -12.50 -15.02 16.55
C ALA A 124 -11.22 -15.35 15.75
N GLU A 125 -11.35 -15.65 14.47
CA GLU A 125 -10.19 -15.86 13.57
C GLU A 125 -9.66 -14.58 12.96
N LEU A 126 -10.42 -13.47 12.99
CA LEU A 126 -9.97 -12.16 12.55
C LEU A 126 -8.89 -11.64 13.51
N ALA A 127 -7.70 -11.36 12.98
CA ALA A 127 -6.54 -10.98 13.79
C ALA A 127 -6.23 -9.47 13.74
N ALA A 128 -6.49 -8.80 12.62
CA ALA A 128 -6.29 -7.36 12.46
C ALA A 128 -7.03 -6.83 11.23
N ILE A 129 -7.23 -5.51 11.21
CA ILE A 129 -7.81 -4.77 10.08
C ILE A 129 -6.82 -3.67 9.68
N GLY A 130 -6.42 -3.64 8.39
CA GLY A 130 -5.65 -2.56 7.78
C GLY A 130 -6.54 -1.69 6.91
N ILE A 131 -6.43 -0.38 7.02
CA ILE A 131 -7.26 0.60 6.30
C ILE A 131 -6.35 1.64 5.65
N GLY A 132 -6.56 1.91 4.36
CA GLY A 132 -5.97 3.05 3.66
C GLY A 132 -6.98 4.17 3.44
N LEU A 133 -6.58 5.41 3.68
CA LEU A 133 -7.39 6.61 3.51
C LEU A 133 -6.69 7.63 2.60
N PRO A 134 -7.44 8.39 1.77
CA PRO A 134 -6.86 9.35 0.83
C PRO A 134 -6.59 10.71 1.51
N GLY A 135 -5.51 10.82 2.22
CA GLY A 135 -5.10 12.07 2.88
C GLY A 135 -4.07 11.85 3.97
N PRO A 136 -3.61 12.92 4.61
CA PRO A 136 -2.69 12.81 5.72
C PRO A 136 -3.32 12.04 6.88
N VAL A 137 -2.61 11.00 7.35
CA VAL A 137 -3.01 10.16 8.50
C VAL A 137 -1.88 10.16 9.51
N GLU A 138 -2.18 10.51 10.75
CA GLU A 138 -1.28 10.27 11.86
C GLU A 138 -1.26 8.76 12.14
N HIS A 139 -0.23 8.08 11.69
CA HIS A 139 -0.18 6.61 11.65
C HIS A 139 -0.32 5.96 13.03
N GLU A 140 0.26 6.56 14.08
CA GLU A 140 0.22 6.01 15.44
C GLU A 140 -1.19 5.98 16.01
N THR A 141 -2.01 6.98 15.72
CA THR A 141 -3.38 7.11 16.24
C THR A 141 -4.44 6.65 15.24
N GLY A 142 -4.09 6.52 13.96
CA GLY A 142 -5.00 6.21 12.87
C GLY A 142 -6.00 7.33 12.55
N ARG A 143 -5.67 8.58 12.91
CA ARG A 143 -6.55 9.74 12.71
C ARG A 143 -6.17 10.51 11.45
N PRO A 144 -7.12 10.78 10.54
CA PRO A 144 -6.93 11.75 9.47
C PRO A 144 -6.71 13.15 10.05
N MET A 145 -5.76 13.91 9.48
CA MET A 145 -5.38 15.24 9.94
C MET A 145 -5.57 16.25 8.81
N ASN A 146 -6.55 17.15 8.98
CA ASN A 146 -6.90 18.19 8.00
C ASN A 146 -6.99 17.67 6.55
N PRO A 147 -7.71 16.56 6.29
CA PRO A 147 -7.72 15.95 4.97
C PRO A 147 -8.55 16.79 3.98
N PRO A 148 -7.94 17.36 2.89
CA PRO A 148 -8.58 18.36 2.06
C PRO A 148 -9.74 17.84 1.22
N ILE A 149 -9.82 16.51 1.01
CA ILE A 149 -10.86 15.88 0.19
C ILE A 149 -11.83 14.99 0.98
N MET A 150 -11.75 15.03 2.32
CA MET A 150 -12.52 14.16 3.21
C MET A 150 -13.31 15.01 4.24
N PRO A 151 -14.40 15.66 3.83
CA PRO A 151 -15.21 16.47 4.75
C PRO A 151 -15.76 15.61 5.90
N GLY A 152 -15.63 16.11 7.14
CA GLY A 152 -16.10 15.41 8.33
C GLY A 152 -15.17 14.35 8.89
N TRP A 153 -13.98 14.14 8.29
CA TRP A 153 -13.02 13.12 8.76
C TRP A 153 -11.91 13.69 9.66
N ASP A 154 -11.78 15.01 9.77
CA ASP A 154 -10.70 15.59 10.55
C ASP A 154 -10.72 15.10 12.00
N ARG A 155 -9.59 14.54 12.44
CA ARG A 155 -9.35 13.99 13.78
C ARG A 155 -10.29 12.86 14.23
N ILE A 156 -11.05 12.27 13.31
CA ILE A 156 -11.88 11.09 13.62
C ILE A 156 -11.00 9.94 14.07
N ASP A 157 -11.36 9.31 15.16
CA ASP A 157 -10.70 8.11 15.67
C ASP A 157 -11.23 6.88 14.92
N VAL A 158 -10.64 6.63 13.74
CA VAL A 158 -11.06 5.54 12.86
C VAL A 158 -10.89 4.17 13.53
N PRO A 159 -9.77 3.88 14.22
CA PRO A 159 -9.64 2.64 14.97
C PRO A 159 -10.76 2.43 15.99
N ALA A 160 -11.03 3.41 16.85
CA ALA A 160 -12.05 3.28 17.87
C ALA A 160 -13.46 3.05 17.30
N LEU A 161 -13.79 3.67 16.15
CA LEU A 161 -15.09 3.47 15.49
C LEU A 161 -15.24 2.03 14.98
N VAL A 162 -14.23 1.49 14.30
CA VAL A 162 -14.26 0.11 13.78
C VAL A 162 -14.20 -0.92 14.92
N GLN A 163 -13.46 -0.63 15.97
CA GLN A 163 -13.32 -1.49 17.14
C GLN A 163 -14.62 -1.67 17.94
N ARG A 164 -15.62 -0.81 17.75
CA ARG A 164 -16.99 -1.05 18.30
C ARG A 164 -17.61 -2.35 17.80
N SER A 165 -17.25 -2.75 16.57
CA SER A 165 -17.78 -3.98 15.93
C SER A 165 -16.80 -5.15 16.01
N TYR A 166 -15.48 -4.88 15.98
CA TYR A 166 -14.44 -5.90 15.92
C TYR A 166 -13.32 -5.57 16.90
N SER A 167 -13.22 -6.29 18.02
CA SER A 167 -12.23 -6.08 19.08
C SER A 167 -10.83 -6.59 18.68
N VAL A 168 -10.30 -6.07 17.56
CA VAL A 168 -8.98 -6.44 17.02
C VAL A 168 -8.17 -5.15 16.74
N PRO A 169 -6.84 -5.23 16.59
CA PRO A 169 -6.04 -4.10 16.14
C PRO A 169 -6.53 -3.56 14.79
N VAL A 170 -6.70 -2.24 14.72
CA VAL A 170 -7.08 -1.52 13.49
C VAL A 170 -5.96 -0.53 13.18
N LEU A 171 -5.35 -0.71 12.02
CA LEU A 171 -4.21 0.08 11.55
C LEU A 171 -4.68 0.95 10.39
N VAL A 172 -4.35 2.22 10.44
CA VAL A 172 -4.74 3.17 9.38
C VAL A 172 -3.49 3.84 8.83
N ASP A 173 -3.44 3.98 7.52
CA ASP A 173 -2.34 4.65 6.82
C ASP A 173 -2.86 5.44 5.61
N ASN A 174 -2.01 6.29 5.06
CA ASN A 174 -2.29 6.96 3.80
C ASN A 174 -2.41 5.95 2.66
N ASP A 175 -3.30 6.22 1.70
CA ASP A 175 -3.60 5.34 0.58
C ASP A 175 -2.38 5.05 -0.30
N VAL A 176 -1.48 6.02 -0.52
CA VAL A 176 -0.28 5.78 -1.32
C VAL A 176 0.76 4.94 -0.57
N ASN A 177 0.82 5.03 0.76
CA ASN A 177 1.69 4.19 1.57
C ASN A 177 1.27 2.72 1.46
N ILE A 178 -0.02 2.43 1.59
CA ILE A 178 -0.50 1.05 1.40
C ILE A 178 -0.33 0.59 -0.05
N MET A 179 -0.51 1.45 -1.07
CA MET A 179 -0.24 1.08 -2.46
C MET A 179 1.24 0.68 -2.65
N ALA A 180 2.18 1.41 -2.03
CA ALA A 180 3.60 1.06 -2.07
C ALA A 180 3.87 -0.30 -1.40
N LEU A 181 3.28 -0.56 -0.23
CA LEU A 181 3.42 -1.84 0.47
C LEU A 181 2.87 -3.02 -0.35
N GLY A 182 1.70 -2.85 -0.97
CA GLY A 182 1.07 -3.89 -1.78
C GLY A 182 1.88 -4.19 -3.05
N GLU A 183 2.24 -3.16 -3.79
CA GLU A 183 3.02 -3.32 -5.01
C GLU A 183 4.39 -3.96 -4.73
N GLN A 184 5.12 -3.45 -3.73
CA GLN A 184 6.44 -3.96 -3.37
C GLN A 184 6.37 -5.42 -2.91
N ARG A 185 5.45 -5.76 -2.02
CA ARG A 185 5.36 -7.11 -1.45
C ARG A 185 5.06 -8.19 -2.49
N PHE A 186 4.20 -7.91 -3.47
CA PHE A 186 3.71 -8.92 -4.42
C PHE A 186 4.47 -8.94 -5.75
N HIS A 187 5.08 -7.82 -6.14
CA HIS A 187 5.72 -7.70 -7.46
C HIS A 187 7.22 -7.39 -7.39
N TRP A 188 7.70 -6.87 -6.24
CA TRP A 188 9.08 -6.42 -6.05
C TRP A 188 9.64 -6.86 -4.69
N PRO A 189 9.47 -8.13 -4.25
CA PRO A 189 9.77 -8.55 -2.87
C PRO A 189 11.24 -8.39 -2.49
N ASP A 190 12.15 -8.45 -3.45
CA ASP A 190 13.60 -8.35 -3.23
C ASP A 190 14.12 -6.90 -3.31
N ILE A 191 13.26 -5.93 -3.64
CA ILE A 191 13.63 -4.52 -3.76
C ILE A 191 13.40 -3.81 -2.43
N THR A 192 14.46 -3.30 -1.84
CA THR A 192 14.45 -2.60 -0.54
C THR A 192 14.41 -1.08 -0.68
N GLU A 193 14.87 -0.52 -1.81
CA GLU A 193 14.82 0.89 -2.14
C GLU A 193 13.82 1.12 -3.28
N PHE A 194 12.62 1.49 -2.92
CA PHE A 194 11.45 1.46 -3.80
C PHE A 194 10.59 2.71 -3.61
N MET A 195 9.99 3.21 -4.69
CA MET A 195 9.06 4.32 -4.63
C MET A 195 7.82 4.02 -5.47
N PHE A 196 6.65 4.23 -4.90
CA PHE A 196 5.37 4.17 -5.61
C PHE A 196 4.82 5.58 -5.77
N ILE A 197 4.46 5.97 -6.98
CA ILE A 197 3.87 7.28 -7.28
C ILE A 197 2.42 7.07 -7.69
N LYS A 198 1.50 7.56 -6.90
CA LYS A 198 0.09 7.63 -7.25
C LYS A 198 -0.17 8.88 -8.05
N VAL A 199 -0.70 8.73 -9.27
CA VAL A 199 -1.14 9.84 -10.13
C VAL A 199 -2.65 9.66 -10.40
N ALA A 200 -3.46 10.48 -9.74
CA ALA A 200 -4.91 10.38 -9.77
C ALA A 200 -5.56 11.78 -9.57
N THR A 201 -6.59 11.91 -8.71
CA THR A 201 -7.13 13.20 -8.26
C THR A 201 -6.05 14.00 -7.56
N GLY A 202 -5.32 13.34 -6.64
CA GLY A 202 -4.11 13.83 -6.02
C GLY A 202 -2.87 13.09 -6.54
N ILE A 203 -1.69 13.63 -6.19
CA ILE A 203 -0.38 13.04 -6.49
C ILE A 203 0.37 12.86 -5.18
N GLY A 204 0.82 11.64 -4.91
CA GLY A 204 1.59 11.33 -3.72
C GLY A 204 2.59 10.20 -3.99
N ALA A 205 3.52 9.99 -3.05
CA ALA A 205 4.47 8.90 -3.09
C ALA A 205 4.45 8.07 -1.81
N GLY A 206 4.54 6.75 -1.96
CA GLY A 206 4.91 5.85 -0.89
C GLY A 206 6.38 5.47 -1.06
N ILE A 207 7.19 5.74 -0.05
CA ILE A 207 8.65 5.58 -0.09
C ILE A 207 9.02 4.39 0.79
N ILE A 208 9.67 3.39 0.22
CA ILE A 208 10.25 2.28 0.97
C ILE A 208 11.78 2.41 0.90
N SER A 209 12.42 2.45 2.05
CA SER A 209 13.88 2.44 2.20
C SER A 209 14.28 1.39 3.22
N SER A 210 15.32 0.64 2.90
CA SER A 210 15.76 -0.52 3.69
C SER A 210 14.61 -1.52 3.96
N GLY A 211 13.72 -1.69 2.97
CA GLY A 211 12.57 -2.59 3.06
C GLY A 211 11.42 -2.12 3.95
N SER A 212 11.47 -0.88 4.46
CA SER A 212 10.47 -0.32 5.39
C SER A 212 9.85 0.95 4.83
N ILE A 213 8.53 1.10 4.98
CA ILE A 213 7.81 2.29 4.55
C ILE A 213 8.23 3.51 5.38
N GLN A 214 8.56 4.60 4.72
CA GLN A 214 9.00 5.85 5.32
C GLN A 214 7.81 6.79 5.44
N ARG A 215 7.32 6.99 6.66
CA ARG A 215 6.17 7.85 6.96
C ARG A 215 6.60 9.27 7.37
N GLY A 216 7.88 9.45 7.75
CA GLY A 216 8.36 10.69 8.38
C GLY A 216 7.84 10.86 9.80
N ALA A 217 8.14 12.00 10.39
CA ALA A 217 7.83 12.26 11.80
C ALA A 217 6.33 12.39 12.10
N GLN A 218 5.52 12.82 11.11
CA GLN A 218 4.09 13.11 11.28
C GLN A 218 3.20 12.33 10.28
N GLY A 219 3.76 11.34 9.56
CA GLY A 219 2.99 10.55 8.60
C GLY A 219 2.84 11.20 7.21
N THR A 220 3.52 12.31 6.92
CA THR A 220 3.36 13.09 5.69
C THR A 220 4.51 12.92 4.69
N ALA A 221 5.45 12.01 4.93
CA ALA A 221 6.51 11.75 3.96
C ALA A 221 5.92 11.23 2.64
N GLY A 222 6.37 11.79 1.52
CA GLY A 222 5.86 11.42 0.20
C GLY A 222 4.76 12.32 -0.35
N ASP A 223 4.40 13.41 0.32
CA ASP A 223 3.43 14.40 -0.19
C ASP A 223 4.03 15.26 -1.32
N LEU A 224 4.33 14.59 -2.45
CA LEU A 224 4.95 15.20 -3.63
C LEU A 224 4.01 16.12 -4.41
N GLY A 225 2.71 15.93 -4.26
CA GLY A 225 1.70 16.71 -4.96
C GLY A 225 1.77 18.19 -4.67
N HIS A 226 2.27 18.56 -3.50
CA HIS A 226 2.38 19.95 -3.07
C HIS A 226 3.78 20.57 -3.24
N VAL A 227 4.70 19.85 -3.88
CA VAL A 227 5.98 20.41 -4.31
C VAL A 227 5.74 21.37 -5.48
N ARG A 228 6.33 22.59 -5.38
CA ARG A 228 6.25 23.58 -6.45
C ARG A 228 7.07 23.14 -7.66
N VAL A 229 6.49 23.23 -8.84
CA VAL A 229 7.18 22.93 -10.11
C VAL A 229 7.42 24.22 -10.91
N PRO A 230 8.50 24.28 -11.72
CA PRO A 230 8.88 25.52 -12.43
C PRO A 230 7.77 26.09 -13.32
N ARG A 231 7.00 25.22 -13.99
CA ARG A 231 5.89 25.62 -14.87
C ARG A 231 4.65 26.09 -14.11
N GLY A 232 4.59 25.87 -12.80
CA GLY A 232 3.39 26.11 -11.98
C GLY A 232 2.99 27.57 -11.83
N GLY A 233 3.96 28.51 -11.90
CA GLY A 233 3.67 29.94 -11.82
C GLY A 233 2.78 30.28 -10.62
N GLU A 234 1.67 30.95 -10.90
CA GLU A 234 0.66 31.40 -9.92
C GLU A 234 -0.59 30.52 -9.92
N VAL A 235 -0.54 29.28 -10.47
CA VAL A 235 -1.67 28.36 -10.45
C VAL A 235 -2.00 27.97 -8.99
N TRP A 236 -3.20 28.29 -8.54
CA TRP A 236 -3.65 27.98 -7.19
C TRP A 236 -3.85 26.48 -6.95
N CYS A 237 -3.40 26.00 -5.81
CA CYS A 237 -3.63 24.65 -5.29
C CYS A 237 -4.65 24.68 -4.14
N ARG A 238 -5.37 23.59 -3.96
CA ARG A 238 -6.31 23.41 -2.83
C ARG A 238 -5.65 23.48 -1.45
N CYS A 239 -4.34 23.26 -1.37
CA CYS A 239 -3.58 23.40 -0.11
C CYS A 239 -3.33 24.86 0.31
N GLY A 240 -3.74 25.84 -0.51
CA GLY A 240 -3.54 27.26 -0.26
C GLY A 240 -2.24 27.83 -0.85
N ASN A 241 -1.38 27.01 -1.44
CA ASN A 241 -0.15 27.44 -2.13
C ASN A 241 -0.37 27.58 -3.63
N THR A 242 0.62 28.13 -4.34
CA THR A 242 0.64 28.24 -5.80
C THR A 242 1.72 27.35 -6.41
N GLY A 243 1.49 26.89 -7.65
CA GLY A 243 2.47 26.17 -8.44
C GLY A 243 2.71 24.71 -8.05
N CYS A 244 1.85 24.12 -7.24
CA CYS A 244 1.96 22.74 -6.81
C CYS A 244 1.83 21.75 -8.00
N LEU A 245 2.59 20.64 -7.96
CA LEU A 245 2.54 19.58 -8.97
C LEU A 245 1.09 19.07 -9.19
N GLU A 246 0.34 18.81 -8.13
CA GLU A 246 -1.03 18.32 -8.20
C GLU A 246 -1.96 19.26 -8.98
N ALA A 247 -1.80 20.59 -8.78
CA ALA A 247 -2.61 21.59 -9.46
C ALA A 247 -2.32 21.67 -10.97
N LEU A 248 -1.28 21.00 -11.47
CA LEU A 248 -0.92 20.94 -12.89
C LEU A 248 -1.08 19.56 -13.52
N ALA A 249 -0.78 18.51 -12.76
CA ALA A 249 -0.67 17.13 -13.27
C ALA A 249 -1.72 16.16 -12.68
N GLY A 250 -2.53 16.60 -11.72
CA GLY A 250 -3.71 15.84 -11.27
C GLY A 250 -4.79 15.80 -12.37
N TRP A 251 -5.59 14.71 -12.43
CA TRP A 251 -6.60 14.57 -13.49
C TRP A 251 -7.57 15.76 -13.59
N PRO A 252 -7.97 16.46 -12.50
CA PRO A 252 -8.87 17.60 -12.63
C PRO A 252 -8.25 18.77 -13.41
N ALA A 253 -6.94 19.01 -13.20
CA ALA A 253 -6.21 20.04 -13.94
C ALA A 253 -6.05 19.67 -15.41
N LEU A 254 -5.77 18.40 -15.72
CA LEU A 254 -5.66 17.93 -17.09
C LEU A 254 -7.00 17.98 -17.83
N ALA A 255 -8.10 17.61 -17.16
CA ALA A 255 -9.43 17.73 -17.74
C ALA A 255 -9.78 19.21 -18.01
N ALA A 256 -9.47 20.12 -17.09
CA ALA A 256 -9.70 21.56 -17.30
C ALA A 256 -8.90 22.11 -18.48
N ALA A 257 -7.63 21.75 -18.62
CA ALA A 257 -6.80 22.13 -19.75
C ALA A 257 -7.36 21.60 -21.08
N LEU A 258 -7.73 20.32 -21.14
CA LEU A 258 -8.33 19.71 -22.32
C LEU A 258 -9.69 20.33 -22.67
N ASN A 259 -10.55 20.59 -21.67
CA ASN A 259 -11.84 21.24 -21.91
C ASN A 259 -11.67 22.65 -22.53
N ALA A 260 -10.67 23.41 -22.05
CA ALA A 260 -10.38 24.75 -22.58
C ALA A 260 -9.86 24.70 -24.03
N GLU A 261 -9.03 23.70 -24.38
CA GLU A 261 -8.46 23.58 -25.73
C GLU A 261 -9.40 22.94 -26.74
N THR A 262 -10.22 21.99 -26.33
CA THR A 262 -11.04 21.16 -27.24
C THR A 262 -12.53 21.52 -27.23
N GLY A 263 -13.00 22.29 -26.25
CA GLY A 263 -14.42 22.56 -26.04
C GLY A 263 -15.23 21.36 -25.52
N LEU A 264 -14.58 20.27 -25.15
CA LEU A 264 -15.21 19.08 -24.55
C LEU A 264 -15.59 19.33 -23.09
N THR A 265 -16.42 18.44 -22.55
CA THR A 265 -16.75 18.42 -21.11
C THR A 265 -16.28 17.11 -20.52
N LEU A 266 -15.02 17.07 -20.09
CA LEU A 266 -14.42 15.91 -19.41
C LEU A 266 -14.64 16.08 -17.91
N SER A 267 -15.19 15.05 -17.27
CA SER A 267 -15.57 15.09 -15.84
C SER A 267 -14.92 14.00 -14.99
N SER A 268 -14.13 13.14 -15.62
CA SER A 268 -13.45 12.02 -14.94
C SER A 268 -12.07 11.74 -15.52
N SER A 269 -11.23 11.04 -14.74
CA SER A 269 -9.96 10.52 -15.24
C SER A 269 -10.16 9.53 -16.39
N ALA A 270 -11.27 8.79 -16.41
CA ALA A 270 -11.61 7.86 -17.49
C ALA A 270 -11.84 8.58 -18.82
N ASP A 271 -12.41 9.78 -18.79
CA ASP A 271 -12.60 10.59 -20.00
C ASP A 271 -11.26 11.01 -20.60
N VAL A 272 -10.34 11.50 -19.77
CA VAL A 272 -8.98 11.86 -20.18
C VAL A 272 -8.26 10.66 -20.79
N ILE A 273 -8.31 9.51 -20.10
CA ILE A 273 -7.67 8.27 -20.57
C ILE A 273 -8.27 7.80 -21.91
N ARG A 274 -9.57 7.90 -22.07
CA ARG A 274 -10.24 7.52 -23.31
C ARG A 274 -9.76 8.36 -24.50
N LEU A 275 -9.60 9.68 -24.34
CA LEU A 275 -9.03 10.55 -25.37
C LEU A 275 -7.59 10.16 -25.72
N VAL A 276 -6.75 9.91 -24.72
CA VAL A 276 -5.37 9.46 -24.97
C VAL A 276 -5.36 8.15 -25.76
N ARG A 277 -6.19 7.18 -25.35
CA ARG A 277 -6.28 5.87 -26.02
C ARG A 277 -6.87 5.93 -27.42
N SER A 278 -7.70 6.92 -27.72
CA SER A 278 -8.20 7.15 -29.10
C SER A 278 -7.17 7.83 -30.01
N GLY A 279 -5.98 8.19 -29.48
CA GLY A 279 -4.92 8.83 -30.26
C GLY A 279 -5.09 10.34 -30.43
N ASP A 280 -5.93 10.99 -29.62
CA ASP A 280 -6.08 12.44 -29.66
C ASP A 280 -4.74 13.14 -29.34
N SER A 281 -4.27 13.94 -30.30
CA SER A 281 -2.92 14.55 -30.22
C SER A 281 -2.80 15.55 -29.08
N THR A 282 -3.86 16.30 -28.79
CA THR A 282 -3.91 17.28 -27.71
C THR A 282 -3.84 16.57 -26.35
N ALA A 283 -4.66 15.53 -26.17
CA ALA A 283 -4.66 14.74 -24.94
C ALA A 283 -3.31 14.05 -24.69
N ILE A 284 -2.67 13.51 -25.74
CA ILE A 284 -1.34 12.92 -25.67
C ILE A 284 -0.30 13.97 -25.25
N GLN A 285 -0.33 15.18 -25.81
CA GLN A 285 0.61 16.25 -25.44
C GLN A 285 0.41 16.69 -23.99
N VAL A 286 -0.84 16.86 -23.55
CA VAL A 286 -1.17 17.25 -22.16
C VAL A 286 -0.69 16.19 -21.17
N ILE A 287 -0.94 14.90 -21.42
CA ILE A 287 -0.47 13.80 -20.57
C ILE A 287 1.07 13.72 -20.54
N ARG A 288 1.71 13.89 -21.70
CA ARG A 288 3.19 13.87 -21.76
C ARG A 288 3.79 15.05 -21.02
N GLN A 289 3.15 16.23 -21.06
CA GLN A 289 3.58 17.37 -20.28
C GLN A 289 3.39 17.13 -18.76
N ALA A 290 2.27 16.56 -18.33
CA ALA A 290 2.08 16.12 -16.95
C ALA A 290 3.18 15.14 -16.51
N GLY A 291 3.56 14.22 -17.38
CA GLY A 291 4.70 13.33 -17.14
C GLY A 291 6.01 14.08 -16.92
N ARG A 292 6.29 15.15 -17.68
CA ARG A 292 7.49 15.98 -17.48
C ARG A 292 7.45 16.73 -16.15
N ASP A 293 6.29 17.28 -15.78
CA ASP A 293 6.12 18.00 -14.51
C ASP A 293 6.34 17.05 -13.32
N ILE A 294 5.82 15.82 -13.38
CA ILE A 294 6.07 14.76 -12.41
C ILE A 294 7.57 14.39 -12.40
N GLY A 295 8.17 14.25 -13.58
CA GLY A 295 9.60 13.95 -13.73
C GLY A 295 10.51 14.98 -13.10
N ASP A 296 10.15 16.26 -13.12
CA ASP A 296 10.92 17.34 -12.46
C ASP A 296 11.01 17.13 -10.95
N VAL A 297 9.90 16.76 -10.30
CA VAL A 297 9.89 16.45 -8.86
C VAL A 297 10.60 15.14 -8.59
N LEU A 298 10.35 14.10 -9.41
CA LEU A 298 10.98 12.79 -9.23
C LEU A 298 12.50 12.81 -9.41
N ALA A 299 13.05 13.66 -10.27
CA ALA A 299 14.49 13.82 -10.40
C ALA A 299 15.12 14.27 -9.07
N THR A 300 14.45 15.14 -8.32
CA THR A 300 14.90 15.51 -6.97
C THR A 300 14.80 14.31 -6.01
N CYS A 301 13.71 13.57 -6.05
CA CYS A 301 13.54 12.37 -5.21
C CYS A 301 14.61 11.31 -5.50
N VAL A 302 14.91 11.06 -6.79
CA VAL A 302 15.97 10.12 -7.21
C VAL A 302 17.32 10.52 -6.62
N ASN A 303 17.66 11.80 -6.66
CA ASN A 303 18.94 12.29 -6.11
C ASN A 303 18.98 12.24 -4.56
N LEU A 304 17.82 12.26 -3.88
CA LEU A 304 17.72 12.21 -2.41
C LEU A 304 17.65 10.79 -1.86
N THR A 305 16.89 9.90 -2.50
CA THR A 305 16.55 8.58 -1.96
C THR A 305 17.17 7.42 -2.73
N ASN A 306 17.66 7.68 -3.96
CA ASN A 306 18.28 6.69 -4.85
C ASN A 306 17.51 5.35 -4.96
N PRO A 307 16.23 5.37 -5.39
CA PRO A 307 15.44 4.15 -5.48
C PRO A 307 15.91 3.27 -6.65
N SER A 308 15.81 1.96 -6.49
CA SER A 308 16.06 1.00 -7.58
C SER A 308 14.89 0.92 -8.57
N VAL A 309 13.68 1.16 -8.07
CA VAL A 309 12.43 1.09 -8.86
C VAL A 309 11.50 2.22 -8.45
N ILE A 310 10.98 2.91 -9.44
CA ILE A 310 9.84 3.84 -9.30
C ILE A 310 8.66 3.23 -10.05
N VAL A 311 7.58 2.99 -9.34
CA VAL A 311 6.32 2.48 -9.92
C VAL A 311 5.31 3.61 -10.04
N ILE A 312 4.73 3.76 -11.21
CA ILE A 312 3.68 4.75 -11.48
C ILE A 312 2.32 4.05 -11.46
N GLY A 313 1.49 4.43 -10.50
CA GLY A 313 0.13 3.90 -10.32
C GLY A 313 -0.92 5.00 -10.23
N GLY A 314 -2.12 4.65 -9.80
CA GLY A 314 -3.28 5.53 -9.80
C GLY A 314 -4.03 5.54 -11.13
N SER A 315 -5.15 6.29 -11.19
CA SER A 315 -6.03 6.25 -12.37
C SER A 315 -5.34 6.75 -13.63
N LEU A 316 -4.52 7.81 -13.56
CA LEU A 316 -3.84 8.38 -14.72
C LEU A 316 -2.69 7.52 -15.25
N ALA A 317 -2.16 6.57 -14.46
CA ALA A 317 -1.18 5.61 -14.97
C ALA A 317 -1.72 4.78 -16.13
N GLN A 318 -3.04 4.64 -16.26
CA GLN A 318 -3.71 3.98 -17.37
C GLN A 318 -3.59 4.72 -18.72
N ALA A 319 -3.09 5.96 -18.72
CA ALA A 319 -2.67 6.67 -19.93
C ALA A 319 -1.42 6.04 -20.59
N GLY A 320 -0.76 5.12 -19.88
CA GLY A 320 0.30 4.26 -20.38
C GLY A 320 1.60 4.98 -20.70
N GLU A 321 2.24 4.58 -21.82
CA GLU A 321 3.58 5.03 -22.18
C GLU A 321 3.71 6.54 -22.41
N HIS A 322 2.64 7.25 -22.75
CA HIS A 322 2.71 8.70 -22.93
C HIS A 322 3.05 9.44 -21.63
N LEU A 323 2.46 9.02 -20.50
CA LEU A 323 2.80 9.55 -19.17
C LEU A 323 4.22 9.14 -18.77
N LEU A 324 4.54 7.84 -18.89
CA LEU A 324 5.84 7.29 -18.53
C LEU A 324 7.00 7.89 -19.33
N ALA A 325 6.79 8.11 -20.64
CA ALA A 325 7.81 8.73 -21.48
C ALA A 325 8.14 10.16 -21.04
N GLY A 326 7.13 10.96 -20.64
CA GLY A 326 7.36 12.29 -20.08
C GLY A 326 8.16 12.24 -18.76
N ILE A 327 7.81 11.32 -17.87
CA ILE A 327 8.53 11.11 -16.60
C ILE A 327 9.99 10.72 -16.87
N ARG A 328 10.21 9.66 -17.66
CA ARG A 328 11.54 9.13 -17.98
C ARG A 328 12.44 10.18 -18.64
N GLU A 329 11.89 10.96 -19.59
CA GLU A 329 12.60 12.04 -20.29
C GLU A 329 13.30 12.99 -19.29
N VAL A 330 12.59 13.38 -18.23
CA VAL A 330 13.12 14.37 -17.28
C VAL A 330 13.99 13.72 -16.21
N VAL A 331 13.55 12.59 -15.66
CA VAL A 331 14.31 11.86 -14.62
C VAL A 331 15.70 11.50 -15.12
N TYR A 332 15.82 10.86 -16.29
CA TYR A 332 17.13 10.46 -16.83
C TYR A 332 18.00 11.64 -17.27
N ARG A 333 17.40 12.77 -17.65
CA ARG A 333 18.15 13.97 -18.03
C ARG A 333 18.68 14.75 -16.83
N ARG A 334 17.95 14.77 -15.69
CA ARG A 334 18.23 15.65 -14.54
C ARG A 334 18.89 14.96 -13.35
N SER A 335 18.83 13.65 -13.30
CA SER A 335 19.46 12.89 -12.21
C SER A 335 20.90 12.52 -12.54
N LEU A 336 21.71 12.25 -11.50
CA LEU A 336 23.09 11.81 -11.69
C LEU A 336 23.12 10.45 -12.41
N PRO A 337 24.09 10.24 -13.35
CA PRO A 337 24.20 8.97 -14.10
C PRO A 337 24.20 7.74 -13.21
N LEU A 338 24.99 7.74 -12.12
CA LEU A 338 25.05 6.62 -11.17
C LEU A 338 23.69 6.31 -10.53
N ALA A 339 22.87 7.33 -10.26
CA ALA A 339 21.56 7.14 -9.67
C ALA A 339 20.52 6.57 -10.67
N THR A 340 20.78 6.70 -11.97
CA THR A 340 19.84 6.27 -13.02
C THR A 340 20.31 5.05 -13.81
N GLU A 341 21.55 4.59 -13.63
CA GLU A 341 22.14 3.47 -14.38
C GLU A 341 21.30 2.21 -14.31
N HIS A 342 20.76 1.90 -13.13
CA HIS A 342 19.92 0.71 -12.89
C HIS A 342 18.49 1.05 -12.49
N LEU A 343 18.12 2.35 -12.46
CA LEU A 343 16.79 2.79 -12.10
C LEU A 343 15.76 2.32 -13.13
N ARG A 344 14.68 1.72 -12.65
CA ARG A 344 13.52 1.38 -13.48
C ARG A 344 12.34 2.26 -13.13
N VAL A 345 11.76 2.92 -14.13
CA VAL A 345 10.50 3.66 -14.01
C VAL A 345 9.45 2.87 -14.80
N VAL A 346 8.49 2.26 -14.10
CA VAL A 346 7.59 1.25 -14.65
C VAL A 346 6.13 1.49 -14.22
N PRO A 347 5.14 0.98 -14.95
CA PRO A 347 3.75 1.02 -14.50
C PRO A 347 3.51 0.04 -13.36
N SER A 348 2.49 0.30 -12.53
CA SER A 348 2.03 -0.62 -11.49
C SER A 348 1.53 -1.94 -12.08
N LEU A 349 1.96 -3.05 -11.51
CA LEU A 349 1.52 -4.40 -11.84
C LEU A 349 0.28 -4.79 -11.01
N ALA A 350 0.19 -4.36 -9.76
CA ALA A 350 -1.00 -4.58 -8.93
C ALA A 350 -2.20 -3.73 -9.38
N GLY A 351 -1.94 -2.62 -10.08
CA GLY A 351 -2.98 -1.74 -10.61
C GLY A 351 -3.92 -1.22 -9.53
N GLN A 352 -5.23 -1.43 -9.73
CA GLN A 352 -6.26 -0.99 -8.78
C GLN A 352 -6.29 -1.79 -7.47
N ARG A 353 -5.56 -2.89 -7.38
CA ARG A 353 -5.50 -3.74 -6.19
C ARG A 353 -4.37 -3.36 -5.24
N ALA A 354 -3.43 -2.50 -5.67
CA ALA A 354 -2.25 -2.12 -4.89
C ALA A 354 -2.62 -1.68 -3.47
N GLY A 355 -3.63 -0.80 -3.33
CA GLY A 355 -4.08 -0.28 -2.03
C GLY A 355 -4.61 -1.37 -1.11
N VAL A 356 -5.58 -2.14 -1.56
CA VAL A 356 -6.23 -3.16 -0.72
C VAL A 356 -5.26 -4.29 -0.35
N LEU A 357 -4.37 -4.68 -1.25
CA LEU A 357 -3.30 -5.65 -0.97
C LEU A 357 -2.33 -5.12 0.08
N GLY A 358 -1.93 -3.85 -0.03
CA GLY A 358 -1.02 -3.23 0.93
C GLY A 358 -1.65 -3.02 2.31
N ALA A 359 -2.93 -2.72 2.39
CA ALA A 359 -3.66 -2.68 3.65
C ALA A 359 -3.63 -4.05 4.36
N ALA A 360 -3.83 -5.14 3.60
CA ALA A 360 -3.68 -6.50 4.13
C ALA A 360 -2.24 -6.79 4.57
N VAL A 361 -1.24 -6.40 3.76
CA VAL A 361 0.19 -6.53 4.12
C VAL A 361 0.51 -5.81 5.43
N MET A 362 -0.01 -4.60 5.63
CA MET A 362 0.15 -3.84 6.88
C MET A 362 -0.45 -4.58 8.08
N ALA A 363 -1.67 -5.12 7.93
CA ALA A 363 -2.32 -5.91 8.97
C ALA A 363 -1.55 -7.21 9.29
N ILE A 364 -1.10 -7.95 8.26
CA ILE A 364 -0.28 -9.16 8.41
C ILE A 364 1.03 -8.84 9.12
N ALA A 365 1.71 -7.74 8.74
CA ALA A 365 2.97 -7.33 9.34
C ALA A 365 2.80 -7.07 10.84
N HIS A 366 1.71 -6.45 11.25
CA HIS A 366 1.37 -6.23 12.66
C HIS A 366 1.14 -7.55 13.40
N VAL A 367 0.28 -8.43 12.88
CA VAL A 367 -0.03 -9.74 13.51
C VAL A 367 1.20 -10.61 13.68
N LEU A 368 2.11 -10.56 12.72
CA LEU A 368 3.35 -11.35 12.72
C LEU A 368 4.57 -10.59 13.26
N SER A 369 4.36 -9.42 13.89
CA SER A 369 5.44 -8.67 14.53
C SER A 369 5.96 -9.38 15.79
N PRO A 370 7.22 -9.17 16.18
CA PRO A 370 7.74 -9.71 17.43
C PRO A 370 6.90 -9.34 18.64
N GLU A 371 6.49 -8.08 18.73
CA GLU A 371 5.70 -7.51 19.83
C GLU A 371 4.34 -8.18 19.96
N ALA A 372 3.61 -8.37 18.84
CA ALA A 372 2.31 -9.03 18.84
C ALA A 372 2.42 -10.51 19.24
N ILE A 373 3.47 -11.20 18.79
CA ILE A 373 3.72 -12.61 19.16
C ILE A 373 4.08 -12.73 20.62
N GLU A 374 4.90 -11.83 21.18
CA GLU A 374 5.24 -11.81 22.59
C GLU A 374 4.02 -11.56 23.46
N ALA A 375 3.17 -10.59 23.11
CA ALA A 375 1.91 -10.32 23.79
C ALA A 375 0.97 -11.54 23.77
N ALA A 376 0.81 -12.18 22.60
CA ALA A 376 0.00 -13.39 22.46
C ALA A 376 0.58 -14.57 23.27
N SER A 377 1.90 -14.69 23.34
CA SER A 377 2.56 -15.72 24.15
C SER A 377 2.32 -15.53 25.64
N ALA A 378 2.37 -14.29 26.14
CA ALA A 378 2.11 -13.96 27.53
C ALA A 378 0.67 -14.28 27.95
N ALA A 379 -0.29 -14.16 27.01
CA ALA A 379 -1.69 -14.50 27.27
C ALA A 379 -1.97 -16.01 27.35
N LEU A 380 -1.01 -16.87 26.95
CA LEU A 380 -1.10 -18.35 27.08
C LEU A 380 -0.60 -18.89 28.43
N THR A 381 0.08 -18.04 29.21
CA THR A 381 0.63 -18.39 30.54
C THR A 381 -0.31 -17.95 31.66
#